data_636ed1e1f041ea83e53993e37bb11a33
#
_entry.id   636ed1e1f041ea83e53993e37bb11a33
#
_cell.length_a   1.000
_cell.length_b   1.000
_cell.length_c   1.000
_cell.angle_alpha   90.00
_cell.angle_beta   90.00
_cell.angle_gamma   90.00
#
_symmetry.space_group_name_H-M   'P 1'
#
loop_
_entity.id
_entity.type
_entity.pdbx_description
1 polymer ?
#
loop_
_entity_poly.entity_id
_entity_poly.type
_entity_poly.pdbx_seq_one_letter_code
_entity_poly.pdbx_strand_id
1 'polypeptide(L)'
;MGKPKKTKEPYSSKTRVESYPPRRLGLPFAIAKLVLWCKGVRVVYTDQTEGGLEIPAVVLCNHGSFPDFVYAGSILRKYAPNFIVARLYFYGKPLGKLIRRFGCFPKSMFTADPESAVNSLRVLRGGGLLSMMPEARLSTAGRFEDIQPGTYAFLKKAKAPIYTVKIQGDYLADPKWGRGFRRGSLVEVELSLLMSAEEVKAATVEEIAQKVESKLYYDEFEWLNNHPELRYKDRRMAEGLENILTTCPVCGKKFTLRTKKRKILCEECGEVAVMDDRYGFVGDKPYENHAVWYEAQKQILKQQILGDERYTLTSPVELKLPSTNGKSMLRSVGRGVCSLDRRGLTYRGTVDGAETELTFPIGEIYRLLFGAGEDFEVYVGETIHYFIPDERRSCVEWYMASAILYDLWVGEWAKEADAVKEVSV
;
A
#
# COMPACT_ATOMS: atom_id res chain seq x y z
N MET A 1 38.10 -27.48 13.06
CA MET A 1 37.63 -26.69 11.92
C MET A 1 36.16 -27.06 11.66
N GLY A 2 35.23 -26.21 12.09
CA GLY A 2 33.78 -26.43 11.89
C GLY A 2 33.41 -26.10 10.44
N LYS A 3 32.65 -27.00 9.79
CA LYS A 3 32.11 -26.75 8.44
C LYS A 3 31.29 -25.47 8.44
N PRO A 4 31.46 -24.57 7.44
CA PRO A 4 30.67 -23.36 7.35
C PRO A 4 29.18 -23.74 7.27
N LYS A 5 28.36 -23.19 8.17
CA LYS A 5 26.92 -23.33 8.10
C LYS A 5 26.46 -22.72 6.76
N LYS A 6 25.96 -23.54 5.84
CA LYS A 6 25.27 -23.06 4.63
C LYS A 6 24.20 -22.10 5.08
N THR A 7 24.39 -20.82 4.81
CA THR A 7 23.33 -19.81 4.85
C THR A 7 22.28 -20.27 3.83
N LYS A 8 21.12 -20.72 4.30
CA LYS A 8 19.99 -21.00 3.42
C LYS A 8 19.58 -19.67 2.85
N GLU A 9 19.76 -19.53 1.53
CA GLU A 9 19.24 -18.38 0.80
C GLU A 9 17.78 -18.13 1.18
N PRO A 10 17.40 -16.87 1.44
CA PRO A 10 16.01 -16.52 1.65
C PRO A 10 15.31 -16.70 0.30
N TYR A 11 14.37 -17.53 0.18
CA TYR A 11 13.49 -17.78 -0.96
C TYR A 11 14.22 -17.90 -2.33
N SER A 12 14.29 -19.09 -2.87
CA SER A 12 14.75 -19.36 -4.23
C SER A 12 13.55 -19.33 -5.18
N SER A 13 13.70 -18.74 -6.37
CA SER A 13 12.75 -18.78 -7.50
C SER A 13 12.36 -20.23 -7.91
N LYS A 14 13.12 -21.22 -7.47
CA LYS A 14 12.85 -22.66 -7.63
C LYS A 14 11.83 -23.21 -6.63
N THR A 15 11.44 -22.44 -5.60
CA THR A 15 10.46 -22.89 -4.63
C THR A 15 9.08 -22.93 -5.28
N ARG A 16 8.51 -24.12 -5.42
CA ARG A 16 7.16 -24.31 -5.96
C ARG A 16 6.16 -23.58 -5.06
N VAL A 17 5.32 -22.74 -5.66
CA VAL A 17 4.17 -22.13 -4.96
C VAL A 17 3.08 -23.18 -4.89
N GLU A 18 2.72 -23.61 -3.68
CA GLU A 18 1.69 -24.59 -3.43
C GLU A 18 0.48 -23.94 -2.77
N SER A 19 -0.72 -24.26 -3.25
CA SER A 19 -1.95 -23.83 -2.60
C SER A 19 -2.21 -24.63 -1.33
N TYR A 20 -2.70 -23.94 -0.30
CA TYR A 20 -3.10 -24.60 0.94
C TYR A 20 -4.46 -25.27 0.77
N PRO A 21 -4.68 -26.52 1.23
CA PRO A 21 -5.96 -27.16 1.07
C PRO A 21 -7.11 -26.35 1.69
N PRO A 22 -8.24 -26.13 0.98
CA PRO A 22 -9.35 -25.28 1.43
C PRO A 22 -9.87 -25.63 2.84
N ARG A 23 -9.97 -26.89 3.16
CA ARG A 23 -10.40 -27.39 4.49
C ARG A 23 -9.54 -26.88 5.65
N ARG A 24 -8.25 -26.57 5.40
CA ARG A 24 -7.33 -26.06 6.43
C ARG A 24 -7.37 -24.57 6.61
N LEU A 25 -7.99 -23.85 5.66
CA LEU A 25 -8.18 -22.39 5.75
C LEU A 25 -9.39 -22.03 6.63
N GLY A 26 -10.32 -22.94 6.86
CA GLY A 26 -11.56 -22.69 7.60
C GLY A 26 -11.32 -22.17 9.02
N LEU A 27 -10.47 -22.86 9.80
CA LEU A 27 -10.21 -22.50 11.19
C LEU A 27 -9.49 -21.15 11.35
N PRO A 28 -8.38 -20.84 10.64
CA PRO A 28 -7.74 -19.53 10.69
C PRO A 28 -8.69 -18.37 10.37
N PHE A 29 -9.50 -18.47 9.32
CA PHE A 29 -10.46 -17.43 8.97
C PHE A 29 -11.64 -17.34 9.96
N ALA A 30 -12.08 -18.45 10.56
CA ALA A 30 -13.09 -18.42 11.62
C ALA A 30 -12.56 -17.67 12.87
N ILE A 31 -11.31 -17.94 13.26
CA ILE A 31 -10.65 -17.22 14.37
C ILE A 31 -10.52 -15.74 14.03
N ALA A 32 -10.06 -15.40 12.81
CA ALA A 32 -9.93 -14.02 12.38
C ALA A 32 -11.28 -13.27 12.40
N LYS A 33 -12.35 -13.90 11.92
CA LYS A 33 -13.73 -13.34 12.01
C LYS A 33 -14.16 -13.12 13.44
N LEU A 34 -13.89 -14.06 14.34
CA LEU A 34 -14.19 -13.91 15.78
C LEU A 34 -13.43 -12.73 16.38
N VAL A 35 -12.14 -12.56 16.03
CA VAL A 35 -11.33 -11.42 16.48
C VAL A 35 -11.93 -10.09 15.99
N LEU A 36 -12.30 -9.99 14.72
CA LEU A 36 -12.96 -8.81 14.15
C LEU A 36 -14.28 -8.49 14.88
N TRP A 37 -15.10 -9.51 15.12
CA TRP A 37 -16.34 -9.36 15.87
C TRP A 37 -16.09 -8.86 17.31
N CYS A 38 -15.11 -9.43 18.03
CA CYS A 38 -14.70 -8.96 19.35
C CYS A 38 -14.19 -7.50 19.33
N LYS A 39 -13.57 -7.07 18.23
CA LYS A 39 -13.17 -5.66 18.00
C LYS A 39 -14.33 -4.75 17.66
N GLY A 40 -15.53 -5.30 17.44
CA GLY A 40 -16.75 -4.55 17.13
C GLY A 40 -16.88 -4.20 15.65
N VAL A 41 -16.25 -4.98 14.77
CA VAL A 41 -16.38 -4.89 13.33
C VAL A 41 -17.40 -5.90 12.84
N ARG A 42 -18.47 -5.42 12.21
CA ARG A 42 -19.47 -6.24 11.50
C ARG A 42 -19.06 -6.39 10.05
N VAL A 43 -18.99 -7.61 9.55
CA VAL A 43 -18.61 -7.88 8.15
C VAL A 43 -19.78 -8.54 7.44
N VAL A 44 -20.15 -7.99 6.30
CA VAL A 44 -21.18 -8.51 5.39
C VAL A 44 -20.51 -9.01 4.13
N TYR A 45 -20.84 -10.22 3.70
CA TYR A 45 -20.28 -10.85 2.51
C TYR A 45 -21.38 -11.07 1.47
N THR A 46 -21.14 -10.58 0.25
CA THR A 46 -22.03 -10.75 -0.90
C THR A 46 -21.26 -11.43 -2.03
N ASP A 47 -21.72 -12.61 -2.45
CA ASP A 47 -21.18 -13.34 -3.60
C ASP A 47 -22.15 -13.18 -4.77
N GLN A 48 -21.74 -12.43 -5.78
CA GLN A 48 -22.53 -12.17 -7.00
C GLN A 48 -22.15 -13.12 -8.15
N THR A 49 -21.28 -14.12 -7.88
CA THR A 49 -20.89 -15.08 -8.90
C THR A 49 -21.92 -16.20 -9.00
N GLU A 50 -22.67 -16.24 -10.08
CA GLU A 50 -23.60 -17.32 -10.38
C GLU A 50 -22.82 -18.63 -10.62
N GLY A 51 -22.97 -19.60 -9.70
CA GLY A 51 -22.28 -20.89 -9.78
C GLY A 51 -20.83 -20.91 -9.23
N GLY A 52 -20.28 -19.79 -8.79
CA GLY A 52 -18.93 -19.68 -8.21
C GLY A 52 -17.88 -19.21 -9.21
N LEU A 53 -16.60 -19.33 -8.82
CA LEU A 53 -15.46 -18.91 -9.68
C LEU A 53 -15.10 -20.02 -10.66
N GLU A 54 -14.91 -19.64 -11.91
CA GLU A 54 -14.20 -20.45 -12.90
C GLU A 54 -12.69 -20.30 -12.67
N ILE A 55 -12.00 -21.39 -12.36
CA ILE A 55 -10.55 -21.40 -12.13
C ILE A 55 -9.83 -22.20 -13.22
N PRO A 56 -8.60 -21.81 -13.64
CA PRO A 56 -7.74 -20.78 -13.04
C PRO A 56 -8.24 -19.36 -13.26
N ALA A 57 -8.08 -18.50 -12.24
CA ALA A 57 -8.57 -17.12 -12.29
C ALA A 57 -7.65 -16.16 -11.55
N VAL A 58 -7.80 -14.86 -11.84
CA VAL A 58 -7.21 -13.76 -11.07
C VAL A 58 -8.30 -13.07 -10.29
N VAL A 59 -8.06 -12.81 -9.01
CA VAL A 59 -8.92 -11.99 -8.17
C VAL A 59 -8.17 -10.72 -7.79
N LEU A 60 -8.78 -9.58 -8.09
CA LEU A 60 -8.30 -8.26 -7.71
C LEU A 60 -9.09 -7.75 -6.50
N CYS A 61 -8.40 -7.22 -5.51
CA CYS A 61 -9.03 -6.66 -4.32
C CYS A 61 -8.47 -5.25 -4.08
N ASN A 62 -9.33 -4.27 -3.77
CA ASN A 62 -8.87 -2.97 -3.30
C ASN A 62 -8.16 -3.09 -1.95
N HIS A 63 -7.42 -2.04 -1.52
CA HIS A 63 -6.55 -2.13 -0.35
C HIS A 63 -6.70 -0.93 0.59
N GLY A 64 -7.83 -0.86 1.28
CA GLY A 64 -8.14 0.21 2.22
C GLY A 64 -7.44 0.04 3.57
N SER A 65 -7.28 -1.20 4.05
CA SER A 65 -6.85 -1.48 5.40
C SER A 65 -6.02 -2.77 5.50
N PHE A 66 -5.21 -2.88 6.57
CA PHE A 66 -4.34 -4.04 6.74
C PHE A 66 -5.06 -5.40 6.77
N PRO A 67 -6.25 -5.56 7.39
CA PRO A 67 -6.95 -6.85 7.45
C PRO A 67 -7.67 -7.28 6.17
N ASP A 68 -7.52 -6.58 5.03
CA ASP A 68 -8.21 -6.90 3.77
C ASP A 68 -7.95 -8.33 3.29
N PHE A 69 -6.74 -8.86 3.55
CA PHE A 69 -6.43 -10.26 3.24
C PHE A 69 -7.32 -11.25 4.03
N VAL A 70 -7.84 -10.84 5.21
CA VAL A 70 -8.78 -11.64 6.00
C VAL A 70 -10.17 -11.59 5.36
N TYR A 71 -10.60 -10.42 4.91
CA TYR A 71 -11.89 -10.26 4.24
C TYR A 71 -11.91 -11.01 2.92
N ALA A 72 -10.94 -10.73 2.04
CA ALA A 72 -10.79 -11.42 0.75
C ALA A 72 -10.59 -12.93 0.93
N GLY A 73 -9.69 -13.35 1.82
CA GLY A 73 -9.45 -14.75 2.10
C GLY A 73 -10.66 -15.48 2.68
N SER A 74 -11.53 -14.79 3.42
CA SER A 74 -12.74 -15.38 3.98
C SER A 74 -13.78 -15.73 2.91
N ILE A 75 -14.02 -14.83 1.94
CA ILE A 75 -14.97 -15.08 0.85
C ILE A 75 -14.40 -16.09 -0.16
N LEU A 76 -13.08 -16.07 -0.39
CA LEU A 76 -12.39 -16.92 -1.35
C LEU A 76 -11.93 -18.27 -0.78
N ARG A 77 -12.14 -18.55 0.52
CA ARG A 77 -11.53 -19.70 1.23
C ARG A 77 -11.74 -21.05 0.56
N LYS A 78 -12.90 -21.27 -0.08
CA LYS A 78 -13.24 -22.53 -0.76
C LYS A 78 -12.37 -22.83 -1.98
N TYR A 79 -11.72 -21.79 -2.55
CA TYR A 79 -10.87 -21.87 -3.73
C TYR A 79 -9.36 -21.87 -3.39
N ALA A 80 -8.99 -21.77 -2.11
CA ALA A 80 -7.59 -21.74 -1.64
C ALA A 80 -6.70 -20.73 -2.41
N PRO A 81 -6.99 -19.41 -2.33
CA PRO A 81 -6.27 -18.41 -3.11
C PRO A 81 -4.79 -18.36 -2.74
N ASN A 82 -3.93 -18.13 -3.75
CA ASN A 82 -2.54 -17.77 -3.58
C ASN A 82 -2.43 -16.23 -3.58
N PHE A 83 -2.01 -15.64 -2.46
CA PHE A 83 -1.85 -14.19 -2.34
C PHE A 83 -0.44 -13.75 -2.70
N ILE A 84 -0.36 -12.64 -3.44
CA ILE A 84 0.87 -11.86 -3.60
C ILE A 84 1.01 -10.98 -2.36
N VAL A 85 2.17 -11.02 -1.69
CA VAL A 85 2.42 -10.30 -0.44
C VAL A 85 3.76 -9.58 -0.50
N ALA A 86 3.86 -8.39 0.11
CA ALA A 86 5.10 -7.61 0.16
C ALA A 86 6.28 -8.47 0.67
N ARG A 87 7.39 -8.41 -0.04
CA ARG A 87 8.61 -9.21 0.23
C ARG A 87 9.13 -9.02 1.66
N LEU A 88 8.92 -7.85 2.25
CA LEU A 88 9.29 -7.53 3.64
C LEU A 88 8.86 -8.61 4.64
N TYR A 89 7.64 -9.13 4.53
CA TYR A 89 7.08 -10.12 5.46
C TYR A 89 7.75 -11.50 5.38
N PHE A 90 8.54 -11.74 4.33
CA PHE A 90 9.24 -13.02 4.14
C PHE A 90 10.64 -13.04 4.75
N TYR A 91 11.20 -11.89 5.17
CA TYR A 91 12.50 -11.85 5.85
C TYR A 91 12.43 -12.37 7.29
N GLY A 92 11.29 -12.21 7.98
CA GLY A 92 11.04 -12.78 9.30
C GLY A 92 10.73 -14.28 9.25
N LYS A 93 11.58 -15.12 9.84
CA LYS A 93 11.45 -16.58 9.73
C LYS A 93 10.10 -17.17 10.17
N PRO A 94 9.51 -16.82 11.34
CA PRO A 94 8.24 -17.44 11.75
C PRO A 94 7.08 -17.00 10.86
N LEU A 95 6.95 -15.71 10.60
CA LEU A 95 5.87 -15.15 9.78
C LEU A 95 6.02 -15.60 8.31
N GLY A 96 7.21 -15.45 7.73
CA GLY A 96 7.46 -15.86 6.34
C GLY A 96 7.18 -17.34 6.09
N LYS A 97 7.49 -18.23 7.06
CA LYS A 97 7.13 -19.64 6.96
C LYS A 97 5.61 -19.86 7.04
N LEU A 98 4.94 -19.13 7.92
CA LEU A 98 3.48 -19.24 8.09
C LEU A 98 2.74 -18.82 6.82
N ILE A 99 3.03 -17.63 6.29
CA ILE A 99 2.33 -17.11 5.11
C ILE A 99 2.60 -17.97 3.86
N ARG A 100 3.81 -18.52 3.70
CA ARG A 100 4.09 -19.50 2.64
C ARG A 100 3.23 -20.75 2.73
N ARG A 101 2.93 -21.23 3.95
CA ARG A 101 2.03 -22.39 4.14
C ARG A 101 0.60 -22.10 3.69
N PHE A 102 0.22 -20.82 3.60
CA PHE A 102 -1.06 -20.37 3.04
C PHE A 102 -0.99 -20.09 1.53
N GLY A 103 0.09 -20.50 0.86
CA GLY A 103 0.25 -20.31 -0.59
C GLY A 103 0.66 -18.89 -0.98
N CYS A 104 1.03 -18.03 -0.02
CA CYS A 104 1.51 -16.69 -0.31
C CYS A 104 2.95 -16.72 -0.84
N PHE A 105 3.27 -15.79 -1.75
CA PHE A 105 4.60 -15.60 -2.28
C PHE A 105 4.98 -14.12 -2.38
N PRO A 106 6.30 -13.81 -2.31
CA PRO A 106 6.77 -12.43 -2.20
C PRO A 106 6.70 -11.67 -3.52
N LYS A 107 6.46 -10.34 -3.39
CA LYS A 107 6.67 -9.36 -4.45
C LYS A 107 7.41 -8.15 -3.90
N SER A 108 8.42 -7.68 -4.65
CA SER A 108 9.02 -6.37 -4.45
C SER A 108 8.08 -5.32 -5.04
N MET A 109 7.61 -4.39 -4.20
CA MET A 109 6.59 -3.43 -4.60
C MET A 109 7.18 -2.34 -5.50
N PHE A 110 6.41 -1.89 -6.49
CA PHE A 110 6.71 -0.79 -7.42
C PHE A 110 8.02 -0.91 -8.20
N THR A 111 8.58 -2.10 -8.29
CA THR A 111 9.76 -2.39 -9.10
C THR A 111 9.52 -3.63 -9.96
N ALA A 112 10.36 -3.83 -10.97
CA ALA A 112 10.36 -5.05 -11.77
C ALA A 112 10.69 -6.26 -10.87
N ASP A 113 9.79 -7.24 -10.83
CA ASP A 113 9.96 -8.48 -10.07
C ASP A 113 9.61 -9.68 -10.95
N PRO A 114 10.56 -10.15 -11.79
CA PRO A 114 10.34 -11.29 -12.69
C PRO A 114 9.98 -12.57 -11.93
N GLU A 115 10.49 -12.77 -10.73
CA GLU A 115 10.20 -13.94 -9.90
C GLU A 115 8.73 -13.99 -9.50
N SER A 116 8.18 -12.86 -9.02
CA SER A 116 6.76 -12.75 -8.68
C SER A 116 5.87 -12.98 -9.91
N ALA A 117 6.24 -12.42 -11.07
CA ALA A 117 5.51 -12.63 -12.32
C ALA A 117 5.50 -14.11 -12.74
N VAL A 118 6.65 -14.79 -12.67
CA VAL A 118 6.75 -16.23 -12.96
C VAL A 118 5.92 -17.05 -11.98
N ASN A 119 5.95 -16.74 -10.69
CA ASN A 119 5.17 -17.44 -9.67
C ASN A 119 3.66 -17.23 -9.90
N SER A 120 3.23 -16.03 -10.26
CA SER A 120 1.85 -15.74 -10.62
C SER A 120 1.36 -16.61 -11.78
N LEU A 121 2.16 -16.71 -12.87
CA LEU A 121 1.84 -17.57 -14.00
C LEU A 121 1.88 -19.06 -13.64
N ARG A 122 2.74 -19.49 -12.71
CA ARG A 122 2.75 -20.89 -12.22
C ARG A 122 1.47 -21.24 -11.48
N VAL A 123 0.96 -20.33 -10.63
CA VAL A 123 -0.34 -20.52 -9.96
C VAL A 123 -1.44 -20.74 -10.99
N LEU A 124 -1.56 -19.86 -11.99
CA LEU A 124 -2.60 -19.96 -13.02
C LEU A 124 -2.45 -21.23 -13.88
N ARG A 125 -1.23 -21.57 -14.34
CA ARG A 125 -0.96 -22.80 -15.10
C ARG A 125 -1.21 -24.07 -14.31
N GLY A 126 -1.09 -23.98 -12.98
CA GLY A 126 -1.41 -25.08 -12.05
C GLY A 126 -2.91 -25.22 -11.75
N GLY A 127 -3.79 -24.44 -12.39
CA GLY A 127 -5.24 -24.45 -12.13
C GLY A 127 -5.62 -23.74 -10.84
N GLY A 128 -4.77 -22.87 -10.30
CA GLY A 128 -4.98 -22.17 -9.03
C GLY A 128 -5.67 -20.81 -9.18
N LEU A 129 -6.03 -20.23 -8.03
CA LEU A 129 -6.60 -18.90 -7.90
C LEU A 129 -5.51 -17.94 -7.43
N LEU A 130 -5.18 -16.94 -8.27
CA LEU A 130 -4.25 -15.86 -7.93
C LEU A 130 -5.02 -14.69 -7.34
N SER A 131 -4.69 -14.26 -6.13
CA SER A 131 -5.29 -13.08 -5.50
C SER A 131 -4.23 -11.99 -5.27
N MET A 132 -4.54 -10.76 -5.66
CA MET A 132 -3.67 -9.61 -5.47
C MET A 132 -4.44 -8.34 -5.14
N MET A 133 -3.77 -7.44 -4.44
CA MET A 133 -4.20 -6.07 -4.18
C MET A 133 -3.40 -5.15 -5.11
N PRO A 134 -3.96 -4.73 -6.27
CA PRO A 134 -3.18 -4.12 -7.34
C PRO A 134 -2.69 -2.70 -7.01
N GLU A 135 -3.31 -2.01 -6.06
CA GLU A 135 -2.83 -0.72 -5.51
C GLU A 135 -1.45 -0.87 -4.84
N ALA A 136 -1.09 -2.09 -4.38
CA ALA A 136 0.19 -2.47 -3.76
C ALA A 136 0.56 -1.66 -2.50
N ARG A 137 -0.37 -0.89 -1.96
CA ARG A 137 -0.26 -0.09 -0.73
C ARG A 137 -1.62 0.11 -0.08
N LEU A 138 -1.62 0.37 1.22
CA LEU A 138 -2.83 0.76 1.94
C LEU A 138 -3.23 2.19 1.57
N SER A 139 -4.53 2.44 1.41
CA SER A 139 -5.04 3.79 1.20
C SER A 139 -4.59 4.74 2.32
N THR A 140 -4.16 5.92 1.93
CA THR A 140 -3.72 6.94 2.88
C THR A 140 -4.90 7.72 3.46
N ALA A 141 -5.89 8.04 2.63
CA ALA A 141 -7.00 8.92 2.98
C ALA A 141 -8.40 8.30 2.73
N GLY A 142 -8.50 6.97 2.58
CA GLY A 142 -9.78 6.28 2.37
C GLY A 142 -10.30 6.41 0.94
N ARG A 143 -9.39 6.58 -0.03
CA ARG A 143 -9.70 6.67 -1.45
C ARG A 143 -8.85 5.70 -2.24
N PHE A 144 -9.37 5.32 -3.41
CA PHE A 144 -8.67 4.49 -4.37
C PHE A 144 -7.30 5.08 -4.73
N GLU A 145 -6.28 4.24 -4.70
CA GLU A 145 -4.91 4.58 -5.06
C GLU A 145 -4.58 4.01 -6.46
N ASP A 146 -3.74 4.72 -7.20
CA ASP A 146 -3.39 4.34 -8.56
C ASP A 146 -2.71 2.96 -8.64
N ILE A 147 -2.97 2.26 -9.74
CA ILE A 147 -2.43 0.93 -10.04
C ILE A 147 -1.28 1.06 -11.04
N GLN A 148 -0.15 0.42 -10.75
CA GLN A 148 1.01 0.42 -11.64
C GLN A 148 0.65 -0.20 -13.00
N PRO A 149 0.94 0.47 -14.15
CA PRO A 149 0.54 0.02 -15.48
C PRO A 149 0.96 -1.41 -15.86
N GLY A 150 2.10 -1.89 -15.35
CA GLY A 150 2.56 -3.27 -15.54
C GLY A 150 1.58 -4.35 -15.05
N THR A 151 0.68 -4.00 -14.13
CA THR A 151 -0.38 -4.90 -13.65
C THR A 151 -1.37 -5.22 -14.76
N TYR A 152 -1.80 -4.25 -15.55
CA TYR A 152 -2.75 -4.46 -16.65
C TYR A 152 -2.14 -5.29 -17.78
N ALA A 153 -0.88 -5.04 -18.12
CA ALA A 153 -0.13 -5.86 -19.07
C ALA A 153 -0.01 -7.33 -18.60
N PHE A 154 0.20 -7.55 -17.29
CA PHE A 154 0.18 -8.89 -16.69
C PHE A 154 -1.20 -9.54 -16.84
N LEU A 155 -2.29 -8.84 -16.52
CA LEU A 155 -3.66 -9.37 -16.63
C LEU A 155 -3.99 -9.78 -18.07
N LYS A 156 -3.65 -8.95 -19.06
CA LYS A 156 -3.77 -9.28 -20.47
C LYS A 156 -3.00 -10.54 -20.86
N LYS A 157 -1.75 -10.67 -20.36
CA LYS A 157 -0.89 -11.83 -20.63
C LYS A 157 -1.39 -13.10 -19.94
N ALA A 158 -2.03 -12.98 -18.77
CA ALA A 158 -2.58 -14.10 -18.01
C ALA A 158 -3.70 -14.84 -18.76
N LYS A 159 -4.50 -14.13 -19.56
CA LYS A 159 -5.63 -14.69 -20.36
C LYS A 159 -6.61 -15.52 -19.52
N ALA A 160 -6.74 -15.22 -18.25
CA ALA A 160 -7.63 -15.88 -17.29
C ALA A 160 -8.79 -14.96 -16.94
N PRO A 161 -9.96 -15.48 -16.51
CA PRO A 161 -11.04 -14.65 -16.03
C PRO A 161 -10.59 -13.80 -14.84
N ILE A 162 -11.10 -12.59 -14.77
CA ILE A 162 -10.81 -11.61 -13.73
C ILE A 162 -12.04 -11.44 -12.86
N TYR A 163 -11.90 -11.72 -11.58
CA TYR A 163 -12.90 -11.42 -10.56
C TYR A 163 -12.42 -10.26 -9.67
N THR A 164 -13.35 -9.63 -8.99
CA THR A 164 -13.05 -8.58 -8.01
C THR A 164 -13.62 -8.93 -6.64
N VAL A 165 -12.85 -8.63 -5.60
CA VAL A 165 -13.34 -8.53 -4.23
C VAL A 165 -13.27 -7.04 -3.87
N LYS A 166 -14.43 -6.37 -3.89
CA LYS A 166 -14.54 -4.97 -3.47
C LYS A 166 -14.83 -4.93 -1.97
N ILE A 167 -14.02 -4.20 -1.22
CA ILE A 167 -14.15 -4.01 0.22
C ILE A 167 -14.44 -2.54 0.47
N GLN A 168 -15.44 -2.22 1.28
CA GLN A 168 -15.81 -0.87 1.66
C GLN A 168 -16.06 -0.80 3.16
N GLY A 169 -15.78 0.34 3.78
CA GLY A 169 -15.85 0.54 5.23
C GLY A 169 -14.64 0.01 6.00
N ASP A 170 -13.73 -0.70 5.35
CA ASP A 170 -12.53 -1.28 5.93
C ASP A 170 -11.50 -0.23 6.35
N TYR A 171 -11.24 0.79 5.51
CA TYR A 171 -10.40 1.91 5.88
C TYR A 171 -10.93 2.67 7.10
N LEU A 172 -12.24 2.94 7.15
CA LEU A 172 -12.85 3.62 8.28
C LEU A 172 -12.87 2.75 9.56
N ALA A 173 -12.83 1.42 9.39
CA ALA A 173 -12.71 0.49 10.50
C ALA A 173 -11.30 0.45 11.10
N ASP A 174 -10.24 0.54 10.27
CA ASP A 174 -8.84 0.45 10.71
C ASP A 174 -7.91 1.23 9.77
N PRO A 175 -7.94 2.59 9.80
CA PRO A 175 -7.10 3.41 8.95
C PRO A 175 -5.62 3.25 9.30
N LYS A 176 -4.73 3.25 8.30
CA LYS A 176 -3.27 3.03 8.49
C LYS A 176 -2.59 4.03 9.43
N TRP A 177 -3.16 5.21 9.63
CA TRP A 177 -2.67 6.23 10.57
C TRP A 177 -3.27 6.08 11.96
N GLY A 178 -4.35 5.27 12.11
CA GLY A 178 -5.10 5.10 13.34
C GLY A 178 -4.42 4.19 14.35
N ARG A 179 -5.04 4.05 15.52
CA ARG A 179 -4.53 3.20 16.61
C ARG A 179 -5.39 1.94 16.80
N GLY A 180 -5.67 1.25 15.69
CA GLY A 180 -6.43 0.01 15.65
C GLY A 180 -7.92 0.20 15.38
N PHE A 181 -8.66 -0.89 15.46
CA PHE A 181 -10.06 -0.98 15.04
C PHE A 181 -11.00 -0.03 15.75
N ARG A 182 -11.87 0.61 14.97
CA ARG A 182 -13.00 1.42 15.46
C ARG A 182 -14.19 0.52 15.73
N ARG A 183 -14.74 0.56 16.94
CA ARG A 183 -15.95 -0.21 17.28
C ARG A 183 -17.19 0.41 16.62
N GLY A 184 -18.12 -0.45 16.21
CA GLY A 184 -19.33 -0.03 15.48
C GLY A 184 -19.14 0.04 13.98
N SER A 185 -17.98 -0.41 13.47
CA SER A 185 -17.70 -0.47 12.03
C SER A 185 -18.56 -1.50 11.32
N LEU A 186 -18.93 -1.16 10.08
CA LEU A 186 -19.43 -2.07 9.07
C LEU A 186 -18.36 -2.22 8.00
N VAL A 187 -18.13 -3.43 7.53
CA VAL A 187 -17.31 -3.73 6.35
C VAL A 187 -18.14 -4.57 5.40
N GLU A 188 -18.26 -4.11 4.16
CA GLU A 188 -18.97 -4.81 3.09
C GLU A 188 -17.94 -5.40 2.13
N VAL A 189 -18.11 -6.69 1.80
CA VAL A 189 -17.19 -7.47 0.97
C VAL A 189 -18.00 -8.08 -0.16
N GLU A 190 -17.79 -7.58 -1.37
CA GLU A 190 -18.49 -8.05 -2.57
C GLU A 190 -17.55 -8.82 -3.49
N LEU A 191 -17.91 -10.03 -3.87
CA LEU A 191 -17.24 -10.84 -4.88
C LEU A 191 -18.06 -10.84 -6.17
N SER A 192 -17.44 -10.46 -7.30
CA SER A 192 -18.13 -10.45 -8.60
C SER A 192 -17.17 -10.79 -9.73
N LEU A 193 -17.72 -11.29 -10.86
CA LEU A 193 -17.00 -11.43 -12.13
C LEU A 193 -16.82 -10.03 -12.75
N LEU A 194 -15.61 -9.71 -13.17
CA LEU A 194 -15.32 -8.48 -13.91
C LEU A 194 -15.20 -8.73 -15.41
N MET A 195 -14.44 -9.75 -15.78
CA MET A 195 -14.22 -10.14 -17.18
C MET A 195 -14.05 -11.65 -17.28
N SER A 196 -14.73 -12.26 -18.26
CA SER A 196 -14.48 -13.65 -18.65
C SER A 196 -13.11 -13.82 -19.31
N ALA A 197 -12.62 -15.04 -19.46
CA ALA A 197 -11.36 -15.33 -20.15
C ALA A 197 -11.40 -14.87 -21.62
N GLU A 198 -12.55 -14.98 -22.29
CA GLU A 198 -12.78 -14.55 -23.66
C GLU A 198 -12.70 -13.02 -23.79
N GLU A 199 -13.34 -12.29 -22.85
CA GLU A 199 -13.26 -10.83 -22.80
C GLU A 199 -11.81 -10.36 -22.55
N VAL A 200 -11.07 -10.98 -21.62
CA VAL A 200 -9.65 -10.64 -21.36
C VAL A 200 -8.79 -10.89 -22.61
N LYS A 201 -9.04 -11.97 -23.35
CA LYS A 201 -8.31 -12.26 -24.60
C LYS A 201 -8.62 -11.24 -25.70
N ALA A 202 -9.84 -10.75 -25.79
CA ALA A 202 -10.27 -9.78 -26.80
C ALA A 202 -9.84 -8.34 -26.48
N ALA A 203 -9.96 -7.92 -25.22
CA ALA A 203 -9.73 -6.55 -24.78
C ALA A 203 -8.27 -6.08 -24.97
N THR A 204 -8.06 -4.78 -25.15
CA THR A 204 -6.75 -4.13 -25.07
C THR A 204 -6.30 -3.99 -23.61
N VAL A 205 -5.06 -3.57 -23.37
CA VAL A 205 -4.54 -3.30 -22.01
C VAL A 205 -5.28 -2.12 -21.38
N GLU A 206 -5.60 -1.11 -22.19
CA GLU A 206 -6.31 0.11 -21.79
C GLU A 206 -7.77 -0.19 -21.41
N GLU A 207 -8.47 -1.05 -22.16
CA GLU A 207 -9.82 -1.50 -21.82
C GLU A 207 -9.85 -2.31 -20.51
N ILE A 208 -8.83 -3.16 -20.29
CA ILE A 208 -8.68 -3.87 -19.01
C ILE A 208 -8.45 -2.87 -17.88
N ALA A 209 -7.55 -1.88 -18.07
CA ALA A 209 -7.28 -0.85 -17.08
C ALA A 209 -8.56 -0.10 -16.70
N GLN A 210 -9.30 0.41 -17.68
CA GLN A 210 -10.54 1.14 -17.47
C GLN A 210 -11.59 0.33 -16.69
N LYS A 211 -11.80 -0.94 -17.05
CA LYS A 211 -12.73 -1.82 -16.33
C LYS A 211 -12.29 -2.09 -14.90
N VAL A 212 -10.99 -2.37 -14.70
CA VAL A 212 -10.43 -2.65 -13.36
C VAL A 212 -10.53 -1.42 -12.46
N GLU A 213 -10.08 -0.26 -12.92
CA GLU A 213 -10.11 0.98 -12.15
C GLU A 213 -11.55 1.38 -11.79
N SER A 214 -12.45 1.36 -12.77
CA SER A 214 -13.87 1.66 -12.55
C SER A 214 -14.52 0.74 -11.50
N LYS A 215 -14.22 -0.57 -11.54
CA LYS A 215 -14.81 -1.53 -10.58
C LYS A 215 -14.19 -1.43 -9.20
N LEU A 216 -12.88 -1.23 -9.12
CA LEU A 216 -12.16 -1.14 -7.84
C LEU A 216 -12.19 0.25 -7.23
N TYR A 217 -12.56 1.30 -7.99
CA TYR A 217 -12.69 2.65 -7.45
C TYR A 217 -13.55 2.66 -6.20
N TYR A 218 -13.09 3.34 -5.17
CA TYR A 218 -13.83 3.61 -3.94
C TYR A 218 -13.47 4.98 -3.36
N ASP A 219 -14.44 5.60 -2.70
CA ASP A 219 -14.28 6.68 -1.75
C ASP A 219 -15.07 6.30 -0.49
N GLU A 220 -14.37 6.10 0.60
CA GLU A 220 -14.95 5.65 1.87
C GLU A 220 -15.90 6.69 2.47
N PHE A 221 -15.75 7.95 2.12
CA PHE A 221 -16.63 9.02 2.58
C PHE A 221 -17.94 9.06 1.78
N GLU A 222 -17.87 8.81 0.47
CA GLU A 222 -19.08 8.61 -0.35
C GLU A 222 -19.84 7.38 0.13
N TRP A 223 -19.16 6.27 0.39
CA TRP A 223 -19.76 5.07 0.95
C TRP A 223 -20.39 5.35 2.32
N LEU A 224 -19.69 6.06 3.21
CA LEU A 224 -20.19 6.42 4.54
C LEU A 224 -21.46 7.31 4.47
N ASN A 225 -21.55 8.21 3.48
CA ASN A 225 -22.72 9.05 3.27
C ASN A 225 -23.97 8.23 2.94
N ASN A 226 -23.81 7.08 2.28
CA ASN A 226 -24.88 6.13 2.00
C ASN A 226 -25.28 5.28 3.23
N HIS A 227 -24.55 5.41 4.34
CA HIS A 227 -24.80 4.72 5.62
C HIS A 227 -25.00 5.75 6.76
N PRO A 228 -26.08 6.53 6.75
CA PRO A 228 -26.28 7.63 7.71
C PRO A 228 -26.45 7.16 9.17
N GLU A 229 -26.77 5.88 9.39
CA GLU A 229 -26.90 5.27 10.70
C GLU A 229 -25.58 4.89 11.36
N LEU A 230 -24.48 4.76 10.60
CA LEU A 230 -23.21 4.33 11.14
C LEU A 230 -22.58 5.38 12.06
N ARG A 231 -22.10 4.92 13.23
CA ARG A 231 -21.38 5.71 14.22
C ARG A 231 -20.22 4.92 14.78
N TYR A 232 -19.01 5.49 14.70
CA TYR A 232 -17.80 4.87 15.20
C TYR A 232 -17.60 5.17 16.68
N LYS A 233 -17.58 4.11 17.50
CA LYS A 233 -17.50 4.22 18.95
C LYS A 233 -16.05 4.22 19.42
N ASP A 234 -15.30 5.26 19.09
CA ASP A 234 -13.93 5.47 19.57
C ASP A 234 -13.77 6.90 20.12
N ARG A 235 -13.07 7.00 21.23
CA ARG A 235 -12.72 8.29 21.83
C ARG A 235 -11.46 8.90 21.18
N ARG A 236 -10.69 8.09 20.45
CA ARG A 236 -9.39 8.46 19.83
C ARG A 236 -9.50 8.62 18.33
N MET A 237 -10.64 9.08 17.85
CA MET A 237 -10.94 9.17 16.41
C MET A 237 -9.88 9.92 15.60
N ALA A 238 -9.26 10.98 16.16
CA ALA A 238 -8.27 11.78 15.46
C ALA A 238 -6.82 11.33 15.71
N GLU A 239 -6.55 10.46 16.73
CA GLU A 239 -5.18 10.12 17.10
C GLU A 239 -4.43 9.38 15.99
N GLY A 240 -3.32 9.98 15.57
CA GLY A 240 -2.45 9.52 14.49
C GLY A 240 -2.57 10.33 13.20
N LEU A 241 -3.59 11.20 13.04
CA LEU A 241 -3.74 12.04 11.86
C LEU A 241 -2.55 12.96 11.59
N GLU A 242 -1.80 13.35 12.64
CA GLU A 242 -0.56 14.10 12.51
C GLU A 242 0.51 13.39 11.66
N ASN A 243 0.35 12.10 11.42
CA ASN A 243 1.27 11.30 10.60
C ASN A 243 0.93 11.31 9.10
N ILE A 244 -0.25 11.85 8.73
CA ILE A 244 -0.64 12.03 7.32
C ILE A 244 -1.02 13.47 7.00
N LEU A 245 -1.27 14.31 8.00
CA LEU A 245 -1.54 15.73 7.85
C LEU A 245 -0.32 16.51 8.34
N THR A 246 0.50 17.01 7.41
CA THR A 246 1.80 17.62 7.74
C THR A 246 1.72 19.12 7.97
N THR A 247 0.74 19.80 7.33
CA THR A 247 0.66 21.26 7.27
C THR A 247 -0.57 21.77 8.01
N CYS A 248 -0.38 22.68 8.95
CA CYS A 248 -1.49 23.36 9.62
C CYS A 248 -2.24 24.25 8.61
N PRO A 249 -3.57 24.10 8.47
CA PRO A 249 -4.33 24.85 7.49
C PRO A 249 -4.56 26.34 7.91
N VAL A 250 -4.28 26.68 9.18
CA VAL A 250 -4.45 28.02 9.72
C VAL A 250 -3.18 28.86 9.55
N CYS A 251 -2.02 28.36 10.00
CA CYS A 251 -0.76 29.09 9.95
C CYS A 251 0.21 28.64 8.85
N GLY A 252 -0.09 27.58 8.12
CA GLY A 252 0.79 27.03 7.07
C GLY A 252 2.06 26.33 7.56
N LYS A 253 2.33 26.31 8.88
CA LYS A 253 3.54 25.66 9.41
C LYS A 253 3.44 24.14 9.30
N LYS A 254 4.57 23.52 8.93
CA LYS A 254 4.69 22.06 8.82
C LYS A 254 5.06 21.43 10.17
N PHE A 255 4.58 20.20 10.39
CA PHE A 255 4.91 19.33 11.53
C PHE A 255 4.57 19.92 12.92
N THR A 256 3.66 20.89 12.97
CA THR A 256 3.17 21.49 14.21
C THR A 256 1.87 20.85 14.71
N LEU A 257 1.28 19.94 13.93
CA LEU A 257 0.05 19.27 14.32
C LEU A 257 0.31 18.16 15.34
N ARG A 258 -0.61 18.06 16.29
CA ARG A 258 -0.69 16.99 17.32
C ARG A 258 -2.14 16.57 17.46
N THR A 259 -2.35 15.31 17.77
CA THR A 259 -3.71 14.81 18.00
C THR A 259 -3.89 14.28 19.41
N LYS A 260 -5.06 14.53 19.99
CA LYS A 260 -5.45 14.00 21.29
C LYS A 260 -6.94 13.70 21.30
N LYS A 261 -7.28 12.43 21.43
CA LYS A 261 -8.67 11.94 21.36
C LYS A 261 -9.32 12.31 20.03
N ARG A 262 -10.27 13.25 20.02
CA ARG A 262 -10.98 13.74 18.84
C ARG A 262 -10.46 15.08 18.33
N LYS A 263 -9.47 15.68 19.01
CA LYS A 263 -8.95 17.01 18.70
C LYS A 263 -7.69 16.94 17.87
N ILE A 264 -7.62 17.83 16.89
CA ILE A 264 -6.40 18.17 16.16
C ILE A 264 -5.95 19.54 16.64
N LEU A 265 -4.74 19.59 17.13
CA LEU A 265 -4.14 20.78 17.75
C LEU A 265 -2.91 21.20 16.94
N CYS A 266 -2.70 22.49 16.77
CA CYS A 266 -1.46 23.06 16.27
C CYS A 266 -0.69 23.68 17.45
N GLU A 267 0.61 23.47 17.53
CA GLU A 267 1.48 24.05 18.56
C GLU A 267 1.46 25.58 18.56
N GLU A 268 1.16 26.21 17.41
CA GLU A 268 1.11 27.65 17.24
C GLU A 268 -0.32 28.24 17.36
N CYS A 269 -1.32 27.55 16.80
CA CYS A 269 -2.68 28.07 16.67
C CYS A 269 -3.65 27.55 17.74
N GLY A 270 -3.27 26.55 18.53
CA GLY A 270 -4.18 25.85 19.43
C GLY A 270 -5.09 24.84 18.70
N GLU A 271 -6.36 24.77 19.06
CA GLU A 271 -7.30 23.81 18.46
C GLU A 271 -7.67 24.20 17.03
N VAL A 272 -7.42 23.28 16.09
CA VAL A 272 -7.65 23.48 14.64
C VAL A 272 -8.95 22.80 14.19
N ALA A 273 -9.20 21.58 14.67
CA ALA A 273 -10.41 20.82 14.33
C ALA A 273 -10.76 19.81 15.42
N VAL A 274 -12.03 19.44 15.48
CA VAL A 274 -12.53 18.33 16.31
C VAL A 274 -13.26 17.34 15.43
N MET A 275 -12.86 16.08 15.46
CA MET A 275 -13.48 15.00 14.69
C MET A 275 -14.72 14.46 15.39
N ASP A 276 -15.79 14.29 14.66
CA ASP A 276 -17.02 13.63 15.16
C ASP A 276 -16.91 12.09 15.13
N ASP A 277 -18.04 11.40 15.29
CA ASP A 277 -18.11 9.94 15.25
C ASP A 277 -18.36 9.36 13.85
N ARG A 278 -18.27 10.21 12.81
CA ARG A 278 -18.37 9.87 11.39
C ARG A 278 -17.20 10.40 10.57
N TYR A 279 -16.05 10.70 11.21
CA TYR A 279 -14.86 11.26 10.59
C TYR A 279 -15.02 12.68 10.03
N GLY A 280 -16.17 13.34 10.22
CA GLY A 280 -16.36 14.75 9.90
C GLY A 280 -15.68 15.64 10.92
N PHE A 281 -15.25 16.83 10.50
CA PHE A 281 -14.82 17.87 11.43
C PHE A 281 -15.99 18.77 11.80
N VAL A 282 -16.11 19.13 13.08
CA VAL A 282 -17.18 19.95 13.62
C VAL A 282 -16.71 21.36 14.00
N GLY A 283 -17.63 22.34 14.01
CA GLY A 283 -17.35 23.74 14.32
C GLY A 283 -16.84 24.52 13.11
N ASP A 284 -16.17 25.64 13.40
CA ASP A 284 -15.46 26.43 12.39
C ASP A 284 -14.20 25.66 11.97
N LYS A 285 -14.21 25.13 10.77
CA LYS A 285 -13.24 24.14 10.28
C LYS A 285 -12.76 24.51 8.89
N PRO A 286 -11.44 24.33 8.60
CA PRO A 286 -10.90 24.61 7.28
C PRO A 286 -11.27 23.57 6.22
N TYR A 287 -11.61 22.32 6.64
CA TYR A 287 -11.95 21.21 5.76
C TYR A 287 -13.09 20.37 6.37
N GLU A 288 -13.84 19.66 5.54
CA GLU A 288 -14.94 18.79 5.99
C GLU A 288 -14.45 17.56 6.77
N ASN A 289 -13.37 16.96 6.28
CA ASN A 289 -12.76 15.77 6.86
C ASN A 289 -11.27 15.69 6.49
N HIS A 290 -10.58 14.69 7.02
CA HIS A 290 -9.14 14.54 6.80
C HIS A 290 -8.77 14.13 5.37
N ALA A 291 -9.66 13.50 4.60
CA ALA A 291 -9.35 13.17 3.20
C ALA A 291 -9.31 14.43 2.33
N VAL A 292 -10.26 15.35 2.52
CA VAL A 292 -10.25 16.65 1.83
C VAL A 292 -9.02 17.47 2.21
N TRP A 293 -8.64 17.46 3.49
CA TRP A 293 -7.43 18.14 3.95
C TRP A 293 -6.17 17.50 3.36
N TYR A 294 -6.09 16.17 3.33
CA TYR A 294 -4.97 15.44 2.72
C TYR A 294 -4.79 15.79 1.24
N GLU A 295 -5.87 15.83 0.47
CA GLU A 295 -5.81 16.22 -0.95
C GLU A 295 -5.42 17.69 -1.12
N ALA A 296 -5.91 18.60 -0.28
CA ALA A 296 -5.53 19.99 -0.33
C ALA A 296 -4.02 20.20 -0.08
N GLN A 297 -3.45 19.52 0.93
CA GLN A 297 -2.00 19.62 1.18
C GLN A 297 -1.17 18.99 0.05
N LYS A 298 -1.66 17.92 -0.60
CA LYS A 298 -1.01 17.31 -1.77
C LYS A 298 -0.97 18.28 -2.95
N GLN A 299 -2.05 19.04 -3.18
CA GLN A 299 -2.10 20.07 -4.22
C GLN A 299 -1.15 21.24 -3.90
N ILE A 300 -1.09 21.68 -2.64
CA ILE A 300 -0.13 22.71 -2.21
C ILE A 300 1.31 22.24 -2.47
N LEU A 301 1.65 21.02 -2.09
CA LEU A 301 2.98 20.44 -2.36
C LEU A 301 3.28 20.36 -3.85
N LYS A 302 2.28 19.98 -4.67
CA LYS A 302 2.43 19.95 -6.13
C LYS A 302 2.76 21.36 -6.68
N GLN A 303 2.08 22.41 -6.23
CA GLN A 303 2.38 23.78 -6.65
C GLN A 303 3.78 24.23 -6.20
N GLN A 304 4.24 23.83 -5.01
CA GLN A 304 5.60 24.11 -4.55
C GLN A 304 6.66 23.46 -5.44
N ILE A 305 6.45 22.19 -5.82
CA ILE A 305 7.36 21.44 -6.71
C ILE A 305 7.39 22.04 -8.12
N LEU A 306 6.24 22.46 -8.65
CA LEU A 306 6.14 23.11 -9.96
C LEU A 306 6.77 24.51 -9.98
N GLY A 307 6.62 25.25 -8.89
CA GLY A 307 7.10 26.63 -8.76
C GLY A 307 8.60 26.77 -8.45
N ASP A 308 9.27 25.68 -8.09
CA ASP A 308 10.69 25.69 -7.73
C ASP A 308 11.46 24.58 -8.48
N GLU A 309 12.23 24.97 -9.48
CA GLU A 309 13.09 24.04 -10.23
C GLU A 309 14.16 23.37 -9.38
N ARG A 310 14.54 23.95 -8.26
CA ARG A 310 15.51 23.44 -7.30
C ARG A 310 14.86 22.75 -6.11
N TYR A 311 13.56 22.45 -6.21
CA TYR A 311 12.87 21.76 -5.14
C TYR A 311 13.64 20.52 -4.69
N THR A 312 13.91 20.44 -3.41
CA THR A 312 14.59 19.30 -2.78
C THR A 312 14.00 19.06 -1.39
N LEU A 313 13.51 17.86 -1.17
CA LEU A 313 13.13 17.37 0.16
C LEU A 313 14.34 16.68 0.79
N THR A 314 14.75 17.09 1.99
CA THR A 314 15.96 16.56 2.66
C THR A 314 15.65 16.24 4.12
N SER A 315 16.16 15.10 4.61
CA SER A 315 16.05 14.71 6.02
C SER A 315 17.20 13.83 6.46
N PRO A 316 17.71 14.00 7.69
CA PRO A 316 18.51 12.97 8.36
C PRO A 316 17.66 11.71 8.56
N VAL A 317 18.26 10.54 8.31
CA VAL A 317 17.57 9.25 8.38
C VAL A 317 18.46 8.15 9.01
N GLU A 318 17.83 7.19 9.65
CA GLU A 318 18.40 5.86 9.89
C GLU A 318 18.06 4.96 8.71
N LEU A 319 19.06 4.26 8.15
CA LEU A 319 18.85 3.25 7.11
C LEU A 319 18.77 1.85 7.73
N LYS A 320 17.73 1.10 7.35
CA LYS A 320 17.62 -0.33 7.65
C LYS A 320 17.56 -1.14 6.37
N LEU A 321 18.19 -2.30 6.39
CA LEU A 321 18.19 -3.29 5.32
C LEU A 321 17.63 -4.64 5.82
N PRO A 322 17.27 -5.58 4.92
CA PRO A 322 16.85 -6.91 5.28
C PRO A 322 17.82 -7.60 6.21
N SER A 323 17.28 -8.23 7.25
CA SER A 323 18.10 -8.95 8.22
C SER A 323 18.44 -10.35 7.73
N THR A 324 19.73 -10.71 7.78
CA THR A 324 20.22 -12.06 7.42
C THR A 324 20.08 -13.07 8.57
N ASN A 325 19.86 -12.61 9.81
CA ASN A 325 19.80 -13.48 10.99
C ASN A 325 18.45 -14.20 11.16
N GLY A 326 17.39 -13.72 10.49
CA GLY A 326 16.03 -14.23 10.50
C GLY A 326 15.30 -14.13 11.83
N LYS A 327 15.84 -13.40 12.81
CA LYS A 327 15.15 -13.07 14.06
C LYS A 327 14.31 -11.81 13.92
N SER A 328 14.80 -10.82 13.17
CA SER A 328 14.09 -9.61 12.77
C SER A 328 13.91 -9.56 11.26
N MET A 329 12.96 -8.80 10.77
CA MET A 329 12.77 -8.58 9.33
C MET A 329 13.86 -7.65 8.79
N LEU A 330 14.17 -6.58 9.51
CA LEU A 330 15.13 -5.56 9.16
C LEU A 330 16.20 -5.40 10.25
N ARG A 331 17.37 -4.88 9.88
CA ARG A 331 18.44 -4.44 10.79
C ARG A 331 18.89 -3.03 10.44
N SER A 332 19.26 -2.25 11.43
CA SER A 332 19.94 -0.98 11.23
C SER A 332 21.32 -1.21 10.63
N VAL A 333 21.68 -0.40 9.64
CA VAL A 333 22.98 -0.49 8.94
C VAL A 333 23.75 0.82 8.97
N GLY A 334 23.12 1.94 9.28
CA GLY A 334 23.78 3.23 9.38
C GLY A 334 22.83 4.41 9.47
N ARG A 335 23.42 5.60 9.48
CA ARG A 335 22.71 6.88 9.46
C ARG A 335 23.31 7.76 8.36
N GLY A 336 22.48 8.64 7.81
CA GLY A 336 22.88 9.56 6.77
C GLY A 336 21.80 10.58 6.49
N VAL A 337 21.87 11.19 5.32
CA VAL A 337 20.90 12.16 4.83
C VAL A 337 20.29 11.65 3.55
N CYS A 338 18.96 11.59 3.47
CA CYS A 338 18.21 11.42 2.24
C CYS A 338 17.89 12.77 1.62
N SER A 339 17.95 12.82 0.29
CA SER A 339 17.50 13.95 -0.54
C SER A 339 16.67 13.42 -1.69
N LEU A 340 15.50 14.04 -1.95
CA LEU A 340 14.63 13.72 -3.07
C LEU A 340 14.42 14.98 -3.92
N ASP A 341 14.82 14.92 -5.18
CA ASP A 341 14.66 15.97 -6.17
C ASP A 341 14.16 15.42 -7.52
N ARG A 342 14.18 16.22 -8.59
CA ARG A 342 13.78 15.82 -9.96
C ARG A 342 14.59 14.64 -10.53
N ARG A 343 15.79 14.40 -10.04
CA ARG A 343 16.65 13.28 -10.49
C ARG A 343 16.33 11.97 -9.77
N GLY A 344 15.75 12.05 -8.56
CA GLY A 344 15.39 10.90 -7.76
C GLY A 344 15.79 11.03 -6.30
N LEU A 345 15.82 9.90 -5.60
CA LEU A 345 16.20 9.78 -4.19
C LEU A 345 17.70 9.47 -4.08
N THR A 346 18.41 10.21 -3.24
CA THR A 346 19.81 9.96 -2.89
C THR A 346 19.96 9.82 -1.40
N TYR A 347 20.67 8.80 -0.95
CA TYR A 347 21.13 8.64 0.44
C TYR A 347 22.64 8.81 0.49
N ARG A 348 23.14 9.67 1.39
CA ARG A 348 24.56 9.83 1.70
C ARG A 348 24.77 9.62 3.18
N GLY A 349 25.62 8.66 3.54
CA GLY A 349 25.89 8.31 4.93
C GLY A 349 26.64 7.00 5.06
N THR A 350 26.49 6.33 6.20
CA THR A 350 27.20 5.07 6.45
C THR A 350 26.30 3.86 6.18
N VAL A 351 26.90 2.79 5.67
CA VAL A 351 26.30 1.45 5.55
C VAL A 351 27.33 0.44 6.11
N ASP A 352 26.97 -0.24 7.20
CA ASP A 352 27.87 -1.17 7.91
C ASP A 352 29.24 -0.58 8.23
N GLY A 353 29.29 0.72 8.57
CA GLY A 353 30.50 1.46 8.93
C GLY A 353 31.30 2.05 7.77
N ALA A 354 30.91 1.81 6.51
CA ALA A 354 31.52 2.40 5.34
C ALA A 354 30.71 3.61 4.84
N GLU A 355 31.39 4.71 4.47
CA GLU A 355 30.78 5.83 3.78
C GLU A 355 30.22 5.37 2.44
N THR A 356 28.95 5.70 2.19
CA THR A 356 28.20 5.15 1.06
C THR A 356 27.25 6.20 0.48
N GLU A 357 27.18 6.27 -0.84
CA GLU A 357 26.13 6.98 -1.57
C GLU A 357 25.27 5.97 -2.31
N LEU A 358 23.93 6.04 -2.09
CA LEU A 358 22.94 5.26 -2.82
C LEU A 358 22.06 6.21 -3.62
N THR A 359 21.88 5.93 -4.90
CA THR A 359 21.05 6.75 -5.80
C THR A 359 19.97 5.88 -6.42
N PHE A 360 18.75 6.39 -6.41
CA PHE A 360 17.56 5.78 -6.96
C PHE A 360 16.96 6.77 -7.97
N PRO A 361 17.14 6.57 -9.30
CA PRO A 361 16.64 7.50 -10.32
C PRO A 361 15.13 7.65 -10.26
N ILE A 362 14.60 8.86 -10.52
CA ILE A 362 13.16 9.12 -10.42
C ILE A 362 12.34 8.19 -11.34
N GLY A 363 12.84 7.86 -12.51
CA GLY A 363 12.18 6.94 -13.46
C GLY A 363 12.05 5.50 -12.94
N GLU A 364 12.80 5.13 -11.90
CA GLU A 364 12.72 3.82 -11.24
C GLU A 364 11.86 3.85 -9.96
N ILE A 365 11.45 5.04 -9.50
CA ILE A 365 10.64 5.23 -8.28
C ILE A 365 9.20 5.53 -8.69
N TYR A 366 8.41 4.50 -9.05
CA TYR A 366 7.00 4.71 -9.34
C TYR A 366 6.28 5.41 -8.17
N ARG A 367 6.46 4.92 -6.97
CA ARG A 367 5.99 5.51 -5.69
C ARG A 367 6.92 5.04 -4.58
N LEU A 368 7.27 5.90 -3.63
CA LEU A 368 7.80 5.44 -2.35
C LEU A 368 6.66 4.81 -1.54
N LEU A 369 6.94 3.75 -0.81
CA LEU A 369 6.03 3.27 0.22
C LEU A 369 6.28 4.04 1.51
N PHE A 370 5.33 4.07 2.43
CA PHE A 370 5.54 4.68 3.75
C PHE A 370 4.66 4.05 4.82
N GLY A 371 5.18 3.99 6.06
CA GLY A 371 4.45 3.80 7.29
C GLY A 371 4.07 5.16 7.90
N ALA A 372 2.82 5.33 8.32
CA ALA A 372 2.35 6.59 8.89
C ALA A 372 3.05 6.90 10.23
N GLY A 373 3.97 7.87 10.22
CA GLY A 373 4.80 8.20 11.38
C GLY A 373 5.89 7.18 11.68
N GLU A 374 6.27 6.33 10.74
CA GLU A 374 7.27 5.28 10.93
C GLU A 374 8.47 5.44 10.00
N ASP A 375 8.26 5.39 8.68
CA ASP A 375 9.30 5.28 7.67
C ASP A 375 8.82 5.66 6.28
N PHE A 376 9.78 5.71 5.35
CA PHE A 376 9.52 5.56 3.91
C PHE A 376 10.50 4.54 3.31
N GLU A 377 10.09 3.90 2.22
CA GLU A 377 10.83 2.75 1.70
C GLU A 377 10.81 2.67 0.18
N VAL A 378 11.90 2.11 -0.38
CA VAL A 378 12.04 1.82 -1.80
C VAL A 378 12.64 0.43 -2.02
N TYR A 379 12.15 -0.28 -3.03
CA TYR A 379 12.74 -1.53 -3.48
C TYR A 379 13.70 -1.29 -4.64
N VAL A 380 14.85 -1.94 -4.57
CA VAL A 380 15.76 -2.08 -5.71
C VAL A 380 15.97 -3.58 -5.94
N GLY A 381 15.38 -4.09 -7.01
CA GLY A 381 15.29 -5.52 -7.22
C GLY A 381 14.60 -6.22 -6.04
N GLU A 382 15.30 -7.11 -5.35
CA GLU A 382 14.76 -7.84 -4.20
C GLU A 382 15.06 -7.16 -2.86
N THR A 383 15.89 -6.12 -2.85
CA THR A 383 16.33 -5.46 -1.61
C THR A 383 15.46 -4.25 -1.30
N ILE A 384 14.87 -4.24 -0.11
CA ILE A 384 14.18 -3.06 0.43
C ILE A 384 15.20 -2.17 1.16
N HIS A 385 15.13 -0.87 0.87
CA HIS A 385 15.81 0.19 1.61
C HIS A 385 14.78 0.93 2.43
N TYR A 386 14.91 0.86 3.75
CA TYR A 386 13.93 1.31 4.72
C TYR A 386 14.52 2.50 5.47
N PHE A 387 14.00 3.68 5.20
CA PHE A 387 14.50 4.94 5.73
C PHE A 387 13.60 5.46 6.84
N ILE A 388 14.19 5.76 7.98
CA ILE A 388 13.49 6.26 9.14
C ILE A 388 13.93 7.70 9.39
N PRO A 389 13.13 8.72 8.99
CA PRO A 389 13.49 10.11 9.17
C PRO A 389 13.43 10.52 10.66
N ASP A 390 14.25 11.49 11.07
CA ASP A 390 14.21 12.01 12.43
C ASP A 390 12.87 12.69 12.73
N GLU A 391 12.30 13.44 11.77
CA GLU A 391 10.90 13.88 11.81
C GLU A 391 9.99 12.81 11.21
N ARG A 392 9.46 11.94 12.03
CA ARG A 392 8.64 10.77 11.60
C ARG A 392 7.38 11.17 10.83
N ARG A 393 6.78 12.31 11.13
CA ARG A 393 5.57 12.79 10.43
C ARG A 393 5.84 13.19 9.00
N SER A 394 7.13 13.39 8.62
CA SER A 394 7.51 13.70 7.23
C SER A 394 7.33 12.51 6.26
N CYS A 395 7.16 11.28 6.74
CA CYS A 395 7.10 10.08 5.89
C CYS A 395 6.05 10.21 4.76
N VAL A 396 4.89 10.78 5.07
CA VAL A 396 3.85 11.01 4.05
C VAL A 396 4.26 12.06 3.01
N GLU A 397 5.07 13.04 3.37
CA GLU A 397 5.57 14.06 2.42
C GLU A 397 6.56 13.44 1.43
N TRP A 398 7.43 12.53 1.87
CA TRP A 398 8.30 11.74 0.98
C TRP A 398 7.48 10.95 -0.05
N TYR A 399 6.40 10.29 0.41
CA TYR A 399 5.47 9.58 -0.47
C TYR A 399 4.81 10.53 -1.48
N MET A 400 4.20 11.64 -1.03
CA MET A 400 3.53 12.58 -1.92
C MET A 400 4.49 13.23 -2.91
N ALA A 401 5.68 13.67 -2.45
CA ALA A 401 6.68 14.30 -3.30
C ALA A 401 7.20 13.33 -4.37
N SER A 402 7.51 12.08 -4.01
CA SER A 402 7.96 11.07 -4.99
C SER A 402 6.91 10.80 -6.06
N ALA A 403 5.63 10.73 -5.66
CA ALA A 403 4.53 10.52 -6.58
C ALA A 403 4.40 11.68 -7.57
N ILE A 404 4.41 12.92 -7.08
CA ILE A 404 4.32 14.12 -7.90
C ILE A 404 5.52 14.22 -8.86
N LEU A 405 6.73 14.01 -8.36
CA LEU A 405 7.96 14.08 -9.17
C LEU A 405 7.98 13.00 -10.26
N TYR A 406 7.53 11.78 -9.96
CA TYR A 406 7.44 10.72 -10.95
C TYR A 406 6.40 11.04 -12.04
N ASP A 407 5.22 11.52 -11.66
CA ASP A 407 4.15 11.87 -12.61
C ASP A 407 4.60 13.02 -13.55
N LEU A 408 5.32 14.00 -13.02
CA LEU A 408 5.92 15.06 -13.83
C LEU A 408 7.03 14.51 -14.75
N TRP A 409 7.86 13.60 -14.25
CA TRP A 409 8.89 12.96 -15.06
C TRP A 409 8.28 12.19 -16.23
N VAL A 410 7.23 11.41 -16.03
CA VAL A 410 6.53 10.68 -17.10
C VAL A 410 5.84 11.64 -18.08
N GLY A 411 5.21 12.70 -17.58
CA GLY A 411 4.41 13.61 -18.39
C GLY A 411 5.23 14.59 -19.24
N GLU A 412 6.20 15.23 -18.65
CA GLU A 412 6.91 16.37 -19.25
C GLU A 412 8.40 16.10 -19.47
N TRP A 413 9.11 15.62 -18.46
CA TRP A 413 10.58 15.58 -18.47
C TRP A 413 11.17 14.35 -19.18
N ALA A 414 10.44 13.25 -19.28
CA ALA A 414 10.90 12.08 -20.05
C ALA A 414 11.06 12.43 -21.55
N LYS A 415 10.14 13.25 -22.08
CA LYS A 415 10.21 13.73 -23.48
C LYS A 415 11.39 14.63 -23.74
N GLU A 416 11.74 15.49 -22.79
CA GLU A 416 12.93 16.36 -22.89
C GLU A 416 14.24 15.55 -22.80
N ALA A 417 14.31 14.54 -21.93
CA ALA A 417 15.47 13.67 -21.78
C ALA A 417 15.74 12.82 -23.02
N ASP A 418 14.71 12.35 -23.70
CA ASP A 418 14.84 11.59 -24.95
C ASP A 418 15.23 12.50 -26.13
N ALA A 419 14.68 13.72 -26.20
CA ALA A 419 15.04 14.72 -27.21
C ALA A 419 16.53 15.13 -27.10
N VAL A 420 17.08 15.23 -25.87
CA VAL A 420 18.51 15.55 -25.66
C VAL A 420 19.42 14.39 -26.08
N LYS A 421 18.99 13.15 -25.95
CA LYS A 421 19.76 11.98 -26.43
C LYS A 421 19.77 11.88 -27.94
N GLU A 422 18.68 12.25 -28.62
CA GLU A 422 18.64 12.26 -30.10
C GLU A 422 19.50 13.36 -30.74
N VAL A 423 19.75 14.46 -30.02
CA VAL A 423 20.63 15.56 -30.49
C VAL A 423 22.12 15.28 -30.21
N SER A 424 22.43 14.25 -29.38
CA SER A 424 23.81 13.92 -28.98
C SER A 424 24.40 12.71 -29.77
N VAL A 425 23.73 12.23 -30.79
CA VAL A 425 24.18 11.21 -31.75
C VAL A 425 24.42 11.86 -33.11
#